data_80242efaf11a4e7c91629a9f66e61c65
#
_entry.id   80242efaf11a4e7c91629a9f66e61c65
#
_cell.length_a   1.000
_cell.length_b   1.000
_cell.length_c   1.000
_cell.angle_alpha   90.00
_cell.angle_beta   90.00
_cell.angle_gamma   90.00
#
_symmetry.space_group_name_H-M   'P 1'
#
loop_
_entity.id
_entity.type
_entity.pdbx_description
1 polymer ?
#
loop_
_entity_poly.entity_id
_entity_poly.type
_entity_poly.pdbx_seq_one_letter_code
_entity_poly.pdbx_strand_id
1 'polypeptide(L)'
;MGGILDKLDEWLRGLLIEGITGNLSGMFDTVNTKVGEIAGEVGQTPLAWNSGVFSMIRNLSETVIVPIAGVILTFVMCYELIQLVTEKNNLHDVDTWMFFKWIFKTFCAVLIVTNTWNIVMGIFDVGQSVVNSSAGVIIGNTSIDISSVITDMEAQLEALGTGELFGLWFQALFVGLTMNALSICIMLVIYGRMIEVYLTTSVGPIPLATMTNRDWSHTGQNYLKSLFA
;
A
#
# COMPACT_ATOMS: atom_id res chain seq x y z
N MET A 1 -34.67 7.22 -53.47
CA MET A 1 -33.40 6.71 -52.95
C MET A 1 -32.95 7.47 -51.69
N GLY A 2 -33.34 8.75 -51.49
CA GLY A 2 -33.01 9.53 -50.29
C GLY A 2 -33.50 8.90 -48.97
N GLY A 3 -34.73 8.44 -48.90
CA GLY A 3 -35.30 7.98 -47.61
C GLY A 3 -34.70 6.70 -46.98
N ILE A 4 -33.91 5.91 -47.73
CA ILE A 4 -33.19 4.75 -47.13
C ILE A 4 -31.84 5.19 -46.58
N LEU A 5 -31.14 6.08 -47.29
CA LEU A 5 -29.87 6.65 -46.85
C LEU A 5 -30.05 7.53 -45.62
N ASP A 6 -31.13 8.31 -45.55
CA ASP A 6 -31.47 9.16 -44.42
C ASP A 6 -31.78 8.31 -43.17
N LYS A 7 -32.52 7.22 -43.33
CA LYS A 7 -32.79 6.27 -42.21
C LYS A 7 -31.55 5.52 -41.75
N LEU A 8 -30.63 5.22 -42.66
CA LEU A 8 -29.37 4.56 -42.29
C LEU A 8 -28.44 5.51 -41.54
N ASP A 9 -28.40 6.77 -41.96
CA ASP A 9 -27.64 7.82 -41.26
C ASP A 9 -28.20 8.07 -39.87
N GLU A 10 -29.51 8.18 -39.73
CA GLU A 10 -30.20 8.35 -38.43
C GLU A 10 -29.95 7.17 -37.50
N TRP A 11 -30.00 5.92 -37.97
CA TRP A 11 -29.68 4.73 -37.22
C TRP A 11 -28.21 4.69 -36.80
N LEU A 12 -27.30 5.05 -37.73
CA LEU A 12 -25.85 5.11 -37.43
C LEU A 12 -25.52 6.17 -36.39
N ARG A 13 -26.14 7.34 -36.45
CA ARG A 13 -26.02 8.40 -35.45
C ARG A 13 -26.48 7.94 -34.07
N GLY A 14 -27.65 7.30 -34.00
CA GLY A 14 -28.16 6.73 -32.72
C GLY A 14 -27.17 5.75 -32.09
N LEU A 15 -26.62 4.84 -32.89
CA LEU A 15 -25.65 3.85 -32.46
C LEU A 15 -24.32 4.49 -31.96
N LEU A 16 -23.87 5.55 -32.64
CA LEU A 16 -22.67 6.29 -32.24
C LEU A 16 -22.91 7.08 -30.93
N ILE A 17 -24.06 7.73 -30.78
CA ILE A 17 -24.42 8.46 -29.55
C ILE A 17 -24.53 7.49 -28.37
N GLU A 18 -25.24 6.37 -28.53
CA GLU A 18 -25.34 5.34 -27.51
C GLU A 18 -23.95 4.77 -27.15
N GLY A 19 -23.09 4.57 -28.15
CA GLY A 19 -21.72 4.12 -27.92
C GLY A 19 -20.85 5.14 -27.16
N ILE A 20 -20.99 6.44 -27.43
CA ILE A 20 -20.26 7.50 -26.73
C ILE A 20 -20.75 7.63 -25.29
N THR A 21 -22.07 7.75 -25.09
CA THR A 21 -22.68 7.91 -23.76
C THR A 21 -22.49 6.68 -22.89
N GLY A 22 -22.63 5.47 -23.48
CA GLY A 22 -22.36 4.20 -22.80
C GLY A 22 -20.90 4.06 -22.37
N ASN A 23 -19.95 4.40 -23.23
CA ASN A 23 -18.51 4.41 -22.86
C ASN A 23 -18.22 5.39 -21.74
N LEU A 24 -18.74 6.61 -21.81
CA LEU A 24 -18.52 7.62 -20.77
C LEU A 24 -19.15 7.21 -19.43
N SER A 25 -20.40 6.76 -19.44
CA SER A 25 -21.06 6.21 -18.24
C SER A 25 -20.25 5.08 -17.64
N GLY A 26 -19.85 4.10 -18.45
CA GLY A 26 -19.04 2.98 -18.00
C GLY A 26 -17.67 3.37 -17.44
N MET A 27 -17.07 4.46 -17.95
CA MET A 27 -15.81 5.00 -17.41
C MET A 27 -16.01 5.60 -16.02
N PHE A 28 -17.06 6.38 -15.80
CA PHE A 28 -17.36 6.96 -14.49
C PHE A 28 -17.77 5.91 -13.48
N ASP A 29 -18.55 4.91 -13.87
CA ASP A 29 -18.87 3.76 -13.05
C ASP A 29 -17.60 2.99 -12.66
N THR A 30 -16.68 2.82 -13.61
CA THR A 30 -15.38 2.21 -13.36
C THR A 30 -14.56 3.02 -12.36
N VAL A 31 -14.51 4.36 -12.50
CA VAL A 31 -13.81 5.24 -11.54
C VAL A 31 -14.42 5.14 -10.16
N ASN A 32 -15.74 5.28 -10.03
CA ASN A 32 -16.44 5.22 -8.75
C ASN A 32 -16.24 3.85 -8.07
N THR A 33 -16.36 2.77 -8.82
CA THR A 33 -16.14 1.40 -8.34
C THR A 33 -14.69 1.21 -7.90
N LYS A 34 -13.72 1.65 -8.74
CA LYS A 34 -12.31 1.49 -8.43
C LYS A 34 -11.85 2.33 -7.24
N VAL A 35 -12.37 3.54 -7.06
CA VAL A 35 -12.10 4.32 -5.85
C VAL A 35 -12.59 3.57 -4.61
N GLY A 36 -13.78 2.96 -4.66
CA GLY A 36 -14.30 2.13 -3.56
C GLY A 36 -13.47 0.87 -3.30
N GLU A 37 -13.09 0.14 -4.35
CA GLU A 37 -12.23 -1.05 -4.25
C GLU A 37 -10.85 -0.69 -3.69
N ILE A 38 -10.20 0.36 -4.20
CA ILE A 38 -8.90 0.83 -3.73
C ILE A 38 -8.95 1.21 -2.25
N ALA A 39 -9.97 1.98 -1.86
CA ALA A 39 -10.16 2.36 -0.46
C ALA A 39 -10.37 1.13 0.44
N GLY A 40 -11.12 0.14 -0.04
CA GLY A 40 -11.33 -1.13 0.66
C GLY A 40 -10.05 -1.96 0.75
N GLU A 41 -9.27 -2.07 -0.32
CA GLU A 41 -8.04 -2.88 -0.35
C GLU A 41 -6.89 -2.23 0.44
N VAL A 42 -6.69 -0.92 0.31
CA VAL A 42 -5.69 -0.19 1.09
C VAL A 42 -6.03 -0.17 2.58
N GLY A 43 -7.33 -0.22 2.92
CA GLY A 43 -7.83 -0.33 4.28
C GLY A 43 -7.80 -1.74 4.88
N GLN A 44 -7.37 -2.78 4.16
CA GLN A 44 -7.27 -4.13 4.71
C GLN A 44 -6.00 -4.32 5.54
N THR A 45 -6.13 -5.11 6.65
CA THR A 45 -4.94 -5.60 7.35
C THR A 45 -4.19 -6.62 6.48
N PRO A 46 -2.88 -6.78 6.65
CA PRO A 46 -2.14 -7.86 6.00
C PRO A 46 -2.77 -9.25 6.24
N LEU A 47 -3.32 -9.50 7.42
CA LEU A 47 -4.04 -10.75 7.74
C LEU A 47 -5.32 -10.92 6.91
N ALA A 48 -6.11 -9.85 6.76
CA ALA A 48 -7.37 -9.88 6.03
C ALA A 48 -7.15 -10.02 4.52
N TRP A 49 -6.08 -9.41 4.00
CA TRP A 49 -5.75 -9.46 2.58
C TRP A 49 -5.42 -10.88 2.10
N ASN A 50 -4.57 -11.61 2.82
CA ASN A 50 -4.29 -13.02 2.52
C ASN A 50 -3.78 -13.76 3.77
N SER A 51 -4.68 -14.46 4.46
CA SER A 51 -4.37 -15.21 5.69
C SER A 51 -3.35 -16.33 5.47
N GLY A 52 -3.32 -16.96 4.30
CA GLY A 52 -2.36 -18.02 3.97
C GLY A 52 -0.94 -17.49 3.83
N VAL A 53 -0.76 -16.42 3.03
CA VAL A 53 0.53 -15.74 2.88
C VAL A 53 0.98 -15.15 4.21
N PHE A 54 0.08 -14.49 4.93
CA PHE A 54 0.36 -13.94 6.26
C PHE A 54 0.92 -15.00 7.22
N SER A 55 0.25 -16.15 7.33
CA SER A 55 0.67 -17.24 8.23
C SER A 55 2.01 -17.85 7.81
N MET A 56 2.25 -18.00 6.51
CA MET A 56 3.51 -18.49 5.97
C MET A 56 4.67 -17.53 6.30
N ILE A 57 4.50 -16.25 6.04
CA ILE A 57 5.51 -15.22 6.28
C ILE A 57 5.78 -15.04 7.78
N ARG A 58 4.73 -15.07 8.61
CA ARG A 58 4.86 -15.05 10.06
C ARG A 58 5.69 -16.24 10.56
N ASN A 59 5.36 -17.44 10.11
CA ASN A 59 6.10 -18.65 10.49
C ASN A 59 7.57 -18.56 10.04
N LEU A 60 7.84 -18.07 8.82
CA LEU A 60 9.20 -17.82 8.35
C LEU A 60 9.95 -16.82 9.26
N SER A 61 9.30 -15.73 9.63
CA SER A 61 9.89 -14.74 10.53
C SER A 61 10.21 -15.34 11.89
N GLU A 62 9.26 -16.04 12.52
CA GLU A 62 9.41 -16.59 13.87
C GLU A 62 10.39 -17.76 13.93
N THR A 63 10.40 -18.65 12.92
CA THR A 63 11.21 -19.88 12.95
C THR A 63 12.60 -19.72 12.34
N VAL A 64 12.82 -18.79 11.44
CA VAL A 64 14.09 -18.62 10.74
C VAL A 64 14.74 -17.28 11.08
N ILE A 65 14.00 -16.16 10.91
CA ILE A 65 14.60 -14.82 11.01
C ILE A 65 14.87 -14.44 12.47
N VAL A 66 13.95 -14.71 13.39
CA VAL A 66 14.12 -14.41 14.83
C VAL A 66 15.34 -15.15 15.43
N PRO A 67 15.56 -16.44 15.18
CA PRO A 67 16.79 -17.11 15.61
C PRO A 67 18.08 -16.48 15.05
N ILE A 68 18.09 -16.10 13.76
CA ILE A 68 19.23 -15.41 13.15
C ILE A 68 19.47 -14.05 13.82
N ALA A 69 18.39 -13.28 14.03
CA ALA A 69 18.44 -12.01 14.73
C ALA A 69 18.94 -12.18 16.19
N GLY A 70 18.58 -13.29 16.85
CA GLY A 70 19.08 -13.66 18.18
C GLY A 70 20.59 -13.86 18.23
N VAL A 71 21.16 -14.53 17.21
CA VAL A 71 22.61 -14.69 17.06
C VAL A 71 23.27 -13.31 16.85
N ILE A 72 22.73 -12.49 15.96
CA ILE A 72 23.23 -11.13 15.72
C ILE A 72 23.16 -10.29 17.00
N LEU A 73 22.03 -10.34 17.72
CA LEU A 73 21.86 -9.63 18.98
C LEU A 73 22.92 -10.06 20.01
N THR A 74 23.20 -11.35 20.09
CA THR A 74 24.23 -11.87 21.00
C THR A 74 25.60 -11.28 20.68
N PHE A 75 26.00 -11.25 19.41
CA PHE A 75 27.25 -10.59 18.99
C PHE A 75 27.27 -9.10 19.31
N VAL A 76 26.19 -8.40 19.01
CA VAL A 76 26.03 -6.96 19.28
C VAL A 76 26.18 -6.67 20.78
N MET A 77 25.53 -7.46 21.62
CA MET A 77 25.57 -7.28 23.08
C MET A 77 26.93 -7.65 23.68
N CYS A 78 27.57 -8.70 23.18
CA CYS A 78 28.97 -9.01 23.58
C CYS A 78 29.93 -7.89 23.19
N TYR A 79 29.81 -7.35 21.99
CA TYR A 79 30.63 -6.22 21.52
C TYR A 79 30.41 -4.97 22.38
N GLU A 80 29.16 -4.66 22.71
CA GLU A 80 28.81 -3.57 23.61
C GLU A 80 29.41 -3.75 25.01
N LEU A 81 29.40 -4.98 25.55
CA LEU A 81 30.02 -5.28 26.84
C LEU A 81 31.52 -5.06 26.81
N ILE A 82 32.19 -5.49 25.72
CA ILE A 82 33.64 -5.27 25.54
C ILE A 82 33.93 -3.77 25.46
N GLN A 83 33.17 -3.00 24.71
CA GLN A 83 33.32 -1.54 24.65
C GLN A 83 33.17 -0.91 26.04
N LEU A 84 32.12 -1.28 26.78
CA LEU A 84 31.86 -0.79 28.14
C LEU A 84 33.03 -1.03 29.10
N VAL A 85 33.67 -2.20 28.99
CA VAL A 85 34.81 -2.57 29.83
C VAL A 85 36.09 -1.87 29.38
N THR A 86 36.28 -1.69 28.06
CA THR A 86 37.53 -1.12 27.49
C THR A 86 37.56 0.42 27.59
N GLU A 87 36.43 1.10 27.44
CA GLU A 87 36.36 2.57 27.54
C GLU A 87 36.78 3.10 28.90
N LYS A 88 36.70 2.30 29.97
CA LYS A 88 37.03 2.72 31.34
C LYS A 88 38.46 2.44 31.77
N ASN A 89 39.37 2.06 30.90
CA ASN A 89 40.85 1.93 31.11
C ASN A 89 41.32 1.30 32.44
N ASN A 90 40.43 1.06 33.42
CA ASN A 90 40.69 0.40 34.69
C ASN A 90 39.53 -0.51 35.09
N LEU A 91 39.77 -1.80 35.07
CA LEU A 91 38.81 -2.84 35.57
C LEU A 91 38.34 -2.62 37.01
N HIS A 92 39.03 -1.79 37.77
CA HIS A 92 38.70 -1.44 39.18
C HIS A 92 37.58 -0.41 39.31
N ASP A 93 37.26 0.35 38.26
CA ASP A 93 36.27 1.42 38.26
C ASP A 93 34.95 1.03 37.53
N VAL A 94 34.76 -0.26 37.25
CA VAL A 94 33.52 -0.73 36.61
C VAL A 94 32.42 -0.77 37.68
N ASP A 95 31.60 0.28 37.62
CA ASP A 95 30.47 0.45 38.54
C ASP A 95 29.40 -0.65 38.28
N THR A 96 28.97 -1.33 39.37
CA THR A 96 27.90 -2.33 39.35
C THR A 96 26.65 -1.79 38.60
N TRP A 97 26.39 -0.48 38.69
CA TRP A 97 25.29 0.16 38.00
C TRP A 97 25.37 0.09 36.46
N MET A 98 26.58 0.05 35.89
CA MET A 98 26.78 -0.11 34.46
C MET A 98 26.35 -1.50 33.97
N PHE A 99 26.66 -2.55 34.75
CA PHE A 99 26.20 -3.90 34.43
C PHE A 99 24.68 -4.00 34.50
N PHE A 100 24.04 -3.38 35.47
CA PHE A 100 22.59 -3.33 35.53
C PHE A 100 21.97 -2.65 34.30
N LYS A 101 22.51 -1.54 33.87
CA LYS A 101 22.07 -0.86 32.64
C LYS A 101 22.22 -1.75 31.40
N TRP A 102 23.36 -2.44 31.29
CA TRP A 102 23.60 -3.37 30.18
C TRP A 102 22.65 -4.57 30.21
N ILE A 103 22.43 -5.20 31.36
CA ILE A 103 21.48 -6.31 31.53
C ILE A 103 20.06 -5.86 31.17
N PHE A 104 19.62 -4.71 31.67
CA PHE A 104 18.30 -4.17 31.36
C PHE A 104 18.14 -3.87 29.86
N LYS A 105 19.16 -3.28 29.26
CA LYS A 105 19.19 -3.02 27.81
C LYS A 105 19.10 -4.30 27.00
N THR A 106 19.85 -5.34 27.40
CA THR A 106 19.82 -6.66 26.76
C THR A 106 18.42 -7.28 26.87
N PHE A 107 17.81 -7.23 28.06
CA PHE A 107 16.46 -7.72 28.26
C PHE A 107 15.44 -7.02 27.37
N CYS A 108 15.46 -5.69 27.31
CA CYS A 108 14.59 -4.93 26.40
C CYS A 108 14.83 -5.29 24.93
N ALA A 109 16.09 -5.48 24.53
CA ALA A 109 16.45 -5.85 23.17
C ALA A 109 15.90 -7.23 22.79
N VAL A 110 16.03 -8.22 23.68
CA VAL A 110 15.45 -9.55 23.46
C VAL A 110 13.94 -9.47 23.32
N LEU A 111 13.26 -8.71 24.20
CA LEU A 111 11.82 -8.52 24.11
C LEU A 111 11.39 -7.88 22.78
N ILE A 112 12.10 -6.88 22.30
CA ILE A 112 11.82 -6.21 21.03
C ILE A 112 12.01 -7.19 19.86
N VAL A 113 13.14 -7.89 19.80
CA VAL A 113 13.46 -8.81 18.70
C VAL A 113 12.48 -9.97 18.64
N THR A 114 12.14 -10.58 19.80
CA THR A 114 11.20 -11.70 19.86
C THR A 114 9.75 -11.30 19.56
N ASN A 115 9.37 -10.05 19.83
CA ASN A 115 8.02 -9.53 19.59
C ASN A 115 7.95 -8.62 18.37
N THR A 116 8.97 -8.61 17.50
CA THR A 116 9.03 -7.73 16.32
C THR A 116 7.77 -7.84 15.47
N TRP A 117 7.28 -9.06 15.22
CA TRP A 117 6.08 -9.28 14.43
C TRP A 117 4.87 -8.54 15.00
N ASN A 118 4.62 -8.69 16.28
CA ASN A 118 3.47 -8.06 16.95
C ASN A 118 3.62 -6.54 16.99
N ILE A 119 4.84 -6.02 17.18
CA ILE A 119 5.12 -4.58 17.18
C ILE A 119 4.84 -3.98 15.81
N VAL A 120 5.35 -4.61 14.75
CA VAL A 120 5.18 -4.11 13.38
C VAL A 120 3.73 -4.21 12.95
N MET A 121 3.03 -5.32 13.24
CA MET A 121 1.61 -5.45 12.96
C MET A 121 0.78 -4.40 13.70
N GLY A 122 1.10 -4.10 14.96
CA GLY A 122 0.43 -3.03 15.70
C GLY A 122 0.60 -1.65 15.06
N ILE A 123 1.74 -1.36 14.43
CA ILE A 123 1.95 -0.13 13.65
C ILE A 123 1.02 -0.10 12.43
N PHE A 124 0.92 -1.22 11.70
CA PHE A 124 0.03 -1.32 10.54
C PHE A 124 -1.45 -1.23 10.93
N ASP A 125 -1.86 -1.79 12.06
CA ASP A 125 -3.24 -1.68 12.56
C ASP A 125 -3.63 -0.22 12.87
N VAL A 126 -2.71 0.56 13.44
CA VAL A 126 -2.91 2.01 13.63
C VAL A 126 -2.99 2.73 12.29
N GLY A 127 -2.08 2.44 11.36
CA GLY A 127 -2.10 2.99 10.00
C GLY A 127 -3.43 2.70 9.30
N GLN A 128 -3.91 1.47 9.38
CA GLN A 128 -5.20 1.06 8.82
C GLN A 128 -6.37 1.86 9.40
N SER A 129 -6.39 2.09 10.71
CA SER A 129 -7.45 2.89 11.35
C SER A 129 -7.51 4.30 10.76
N VAL A 130 -6.35 4.92 10.49
CA VAL A 130 -6.24 6.23 9.85
C VAL A 130 -6.73 6.16 8.40
N VAL A 131 -6.32 5.15 7.63
CA VAL A 131 -6.73 4.95 6.23
C VAL A 131 -8.25 4.77 6.14
N ASN A 132 -8.84 3.91 6.96
CA ASN A 132 -10.29 3.68 6.96
C ASN A 132 -11.09 4.94 7.33
N SER A 133 -10.61 5.72 8.28
CA SER A 133 -11.22 7.00 8.64
C SER A 133 -11.15 8.01 7.48
N SER A 134 -10.03 8.04 6.76
CA SER A 134 -9.82 8.90 5.59
C SER A 134 -10.64 8.43 4.38
N ALA A 135 -10.73 7.11 4.16
CA ALA A 135 -11.49 6.52 3.06
C ALA A 135 -12.97 6.88 3.14
N GLY A 136 -13.57 6.87 4.33
CA GLY A 136 -14.97 7.31 4.55
C GLY A 136 -15.22 8.75 4.10
N VAL A 137 -14.24 9.64 4.33
CA VAL A 137 -14.31 11.05 3.89
C VAL A 137 -14.15 11.15 2.37
N ILE A 138 -13.24 10.38 1.78
CA ILE A 138 -12.97 10.39 0.34
C ILE A 138 -14.17 9.85 -0.43
N ILE A 139 -14.70 8.69 -0.09
CA ILE A 139 -15.83 8.06 -0.77
C ILE A 139 -17.08 8.98 -0.73
N GLY A 140 -17.32 9.65 0.39
CA GLY A 140 -18.46 10.57 0.53
C GLY A 140 -18.35 11.83 -0.35
N ASN A 141 -17.15 12.20 -0.79
CA ASN A 141 -16.91 13.43 -1.58
C ASN A 141 -16.55 13.17 -3.05
N THR A 142 -16.24 11.93 -3.44
CA THR A 142 -15.74 11.59 -4.79
C THR A 142 -16.71 10.77 -5.64
N SER A 143 -17.89 10.40 -5.11
CA SER A 143 -18.94 9.80 -5.95
C SER A 143 -19.44 10.87 -6.94
N ILE A 144 -19.08 10.72 -8.20
CA ILE A 144 -19.48 11.63 -9.27
C ILE A 144 -20.77 11.10 -9.88
N ASP A 145 -21.89 11.81 -9.63
CA ASP A 145 -23.12 11.57 -10.36
C ASP A 145 -23.12 12.40 -11.64
N ILE A 146 -23.02 11.73 -12.77
CA ILE A 146 -22.97 12.36 -14.09
C ILE A 146 -24.29 12.20 -14.89
N SER A 147 -25.32 11.65 -14.28
CA SER A 147 -26.58 11.37 -14.98
C SER A 147 -27.15 12.58 -15.66
N SER A 148 -27.12 13.76 -14.99
CA SER A 148 -27.55 15.04 -15.57
C SER A 148 -26.62 15.51 -16.70
N VAL A 149 -25.30 15.32 -16.53
CA VAL A 149 -24.30 15.73 -17.52
C VAL A 149 -24.41 14.88 -18.80
N ILE A 150 -24.68 13.59 -18.67
CA ILE A 150 -24.91 12.70 -19.83
C ILE A 150 -26.16 13.12 -20.59
N THR A 151 -27.26 13.45 -19.91
CA THR A 151 -28.49 13.88 -20.55
C THR A 151 -28.30 15.22 -21.31
N ASP A 152 -27.60 16.19 -20.72
CA ASP A 152 -27.28 17.45 -21.39
C ASP A 152 -26.34 17.25 -22.59
N MET A 153 -25.43 16.28 -22.51
CA MET A 153 -24.50 15.94 -23.57
C MET A 153 -25.19 15.23 -24.71
N GLU A 154 -26.15 14.33 -24.46
CA GLU A 154 -26.95 13.68 -25.52
C GLU A 154 -27.62 14.69 -26.41
N ALA A 155 -28.22 15.75 -25.84
CA ALA A 155 -28.84 16.83 -26.61
C ALA A 155 -27.83 17.58 -27.49
N GLN A 156 -26.58 17.71 -27.05
CA GLN A 156 -25.53 18.34 -27.89
C GLN A 156 -25.00 17.37 -28.95
N LEU A 157 -24.88 16.08 -28.65
CA LEU A 157 -24.45 15.07 -29.62
C LEU A 157 -25.45 14.90 -30.76
N GLU A 158 -26.74 15.02 -30.50
CA GLU A 158 -27.79 14.99 -31.52
C GLU A 158 -27.65 16.14 -32.53
N ALA A 159 -27.01 17.25 -32.16
CA ALA A 159 -26.81 18.36 -33.07
C ALA A 159 -25.57 18.19 -34.02
N LEU A 160 -24.71 17.21 -33.75
CA LEU A 160 -23.48 16.96 -34.50
C LEU A 160 -23.70 16.10 -35.75
N GLY A 161 -22.84 16.24 -36.76
CA GLY A 161 -22.85 15.40 -37.95
C GLY A 161 -22.26 14.00 -37.68
N THR A 162 -22.64 13.01 -38.52
CA THR A 162 -22.20 11.61 -38.40
C THR A 162 -20.69 11.45 -38.40
N GLY A 163 -19.95 12.27 -39.17
CA GLY A 163 -18.48 12.24 -39.18
C GLY A 163 -17.86 12.73 -37.87
N GLU A 164 -18.45 13.75 -37.25
CA GLU A 164 -18.00 14.28 -35.95
C GLU A 164 -18.28 13.28 -34.83
N LEU A 165 -19.46 12.66 -34.85
CA LEU A 165 -19.83 11.60 -33.91
C LEU A 165 -18.89 10.40 -34.00
N PHE A 166 -18.50 9.98 -35.20
CA PHE A 166 -17.54 8.89 -35.38
C PHE A 166 -16.17 9.23 -34.78
N GLY A 167 -15.70 10.47 -34.95
CA GLY A 167 -14.47 10.95 -34.34
C GLY A 167 -14.53 10.91 -32.80
N LEU A 168 -15.64 11.38 -32.21
CA LEU A 168 -15.85 11.35 -30.76
C LEU A 168 -15.97 9.93 -30.22
N TRP A 169 -16.68 9.05 -30.93
CA TRP A 169 -16.79 7.64 -30.55
C TRP A 169 -15.42 6.96 -30.52
N PHE A 170 -14.60 7.18 -31.54
CA PHE A 170 -13.25 6.64 -31.61
C PHE A 170 -12.37 7.18 -30.48
N GLN A 171 -12.49 8.48 -30.16
CA GLN A 171 -11.80 9.10 -29.05
C GLN A 171 -12.27 8.53 -27.70
N ALA A 172 -13.55 8.31 -27.49
CA ALA A 172 -14.12 7.70 -26.30
C ALA A 172 -13.60 6.27 -26.06
N LEU A 173 -13.43 5.48 -27.13
CA LEU A 173 -12.81 4.15 -27.05
C LEU A 173 -11.37 4.22 -26.54
N PHE A 174 -10.57 5.16 -27.04
CA PHE A 174 -9.18 5.33 -26.58
C PHE A 174 -9.10 5.72 -25.11
N VAL A 175 -9.97 6.64 -24.68
CA VAL A 175 -10.03 7.05 -23.26
C VAL A 175 -10.45 5.88 -22.38
N GLY A 176 -11.46 5.09 -22.80
CA GLY A 176 -11.87 3.87 -22.08
C GLY A 176 -10.74 2.84 -21.95
N LEU A 177 -9.96 2.64 -23.03
CA LEU A 177 -8.79 1.73 -23.00
C LEU A 177 -7.71 2.23 -22.03
N THR A 178 -7.42 3.54 -22.05
CA THR A 178 -6.42 4.11 -21.11
C THR A 178 -6.87 4.04 -19.67
N MET A 179 -8.17 4.23 -19.38
CA MET A 179 -8.72 4.08 -18.03
C MET A 179 -8.61 2.65 -17.52
N ASN A 180 -8.90 1.65 -18.34
CA ASN A 180 -8.71 0.24 -17.98
C ASN A 180 -7.23 -0.08 -17.70
N ALA A 181 -6.30 0.42 -18.53
CA ALA A 181 -4.87 0.24 -18.31
C ALA A 181 -4.42 0.89 -16.99
N LEU A 182 -4.87 2.10 -16.69
CA LEU A 182 -4.60 2.78 -15.41
C LEU A 182 -5.15 1.99 -14.22
N SER A 183 -6.36 1.45 -14.32
CA SER A 183 -6.97 0.61 -13.28
C SER A 183 -6.09 -0.61 -12.95
N ILE A 184 -5.57 -1.29 -13.97
CA ILE A 184 -4.64 -2.43 -13.79
C ILE A 184 -3.34 -1.97 -13.14
N CYS A 185 -2.76 -0.84 -13.57
CA CYS A 185 -1.55 -0.28 -12.97
C CYS A 185 -1.73 0.03 -11.48
N ILE A 186 -2.84 0.65 -11.10
CA ILE A 186 -3.14 0.96 -9.70
C ILE A 186 -3.22 -0.33 -8.87
N MET A 187 -3.91 -1.35 -9.38
CA MET A 187 -4.02 -2.65 -8.70
C MET A 187 -2.65 -3.29 -8.50
N LEU A 188 -1.78 -3.28 -9.51
CA LEU A 188 -0.41 -3.77 -9.39
C LEU A 188 0.40 -3.03 -8.32
N VAL A 189 0.22 -1.72 -8.20
CA VAL A 189 0.89 -0.91 -7.15
C VAL A 189 0.42 -1.33 -5.76
N ILE A 190 -0.88 -1.54 -5.56
CA ILE A 190 -1.43 -1.99 -4.27
C ILE A 190 -0.90 -3.37 -3.90
N TYR A 191 -0.92 -4.33 -4.82
CA TYR A 191 -0.37 -5.67 -4.60
C TYR A 191 1.13 -5.63 -4.31
N GLY A 192 1.88 -4.82 -5.06
CA GLY A 192 3.31 -4.60 -4.82
C GLY A 192 3.59 -4.08 -3.42
N ARG A 193 2.79 -3.12 -2.95
CA ARG A 193 2.90 -2.57 -1.60
C ARG A 193 2.62 -3.62 -0.52
N MET A 194 1.62 -4.46 -0.69
CA MET A 194 1.33 -5.55 0.26
C MET A 194 2.47 -6.57 0.35
N ILE A 195 3.07 -6.93 -0.79
CA ILE A 195 4.24 -7.81 -0.81
C ILE A 195 5.41 -7.15 -0.09
N GLU A 196 5.66 -5.86 -0.31
CA GLU A 196 6.70 -5.09 0.38
C GLU A 196 6.48 -5.08 1.89
N VAL A 197 5.24 -4.88 2.37
CA VAL A 197 4.88 -4.95 3.78
C VAL A 197 5.23 -6.31 4.38
N TYR A 198 4.85 -7.41 3.71
CA TYR A 198 5.18 -8.76 4.18
C TYR A 198 6.69 -9.01 4.26
N LEU A 199 7.43 -8.64 3.22
CA LEU A 199 8.89 -8.83 3.19
C LEU A 199 9.58 -7.99 4.25
N THR A 200 9.22 -6.71 4.35
CA THR A 200 9.81 -5.79 5.34
C THR A 200 9.53 -6.27 6.76
N THR A 201 8.30 -6.71 7.03
CA THR A 201 7.93 -7.22 8.35
C THR A 201 8.68 -8.52 8.69
N SER A 202 8.82 -9.44 7.73
CA SER A 202 9.48 -10.73 7.97
C SER A 202 10.95 -10.58 8.39
N VAL A 203 11.66 -9.63 7.77
CA VAL A 203 13.09 -9.38 8.01
C VAL A 203 13.34 -8.43 9.19
N GLY A 204 12.30 -7.78 9.70
CA GLY A 204 12.36 -6.79 10.77
C GLY A 204 13.19 -7.13 12.02
N PRO A 205 13.21 -8.39 12.51
CA PRO A 205 14.03 -8.77 13.67
C PRO A 205 15.52 -8.48 13.50
N ILE A 206 16.07 -8.60 12.28
CA ILE A 206 17.50 -8.40 12.02
C ILE A 206 17.94 -6.94 12.24
N PRO A 207 17.35 -5.92 11.58
CA PRO A 207 17.71 -4.54 11.84
C PRO A 207 17.41 -4.09 13.27
N LEU A 208 16.35 -4.61 13.91
CA LEU A 208 16.06 -4.29 15.30
C LEU A 208 17.08 -4.87 16.27
N ALA A 209 17.67 -6.04 15.99
CA ALA A 209 18.75 -6.61 16.78
C ALA A 209 20.01 -5.70 16.80
N THR A 210 20.28 -4.94 15.75
CA THR A 210 21.42 -4.03 15.68
C THR A 210 21.16 -2.70 16.39
N MET A 211 19.91 -2.36 16.67
CA MET A 211 19.51 -1.05 17.24
C MET A 211 20.07 -0.79 18.63
N THR A 212 20.44 -1.83 19.36
CA THR A 212 20.94 -1.74 20.72
C THR A 212 22.36 -1.21 20.82
N ASN A 213 23.19 -1.37 19.81
CA ASN A 213 24.56 -0.84 19.80
C ASN A 213 24.60 0.57 19.19
N ARG A 214 25.41 1.46 19.80
CA ARG A 214 25.53 2.86 19.40
C ARG A 214 26.03 3.01 17.95
N ASP A 215 26.99 2.19 17.54
CA ASP A 215 27.65 2.29 16.24
C ASP A 215 26.76 1.73 15.11
N TRP A 216 25.92 0.73 15.41
CA TRP A 216 25.07 0.04 14.44
C TRP A 216 23.58 0.41 14.52
N SER A 217 23.21 1.26 15.48
CA SER A 217 21.82 1.68 15.72
C SER A 217 21.15 2.31 14.49
N HIS A 218 21.92 2.90 13.58
CA HIS A 218 21.40 3.51 12.36
C HIS A 218 20.59 2.56 11.49
N THR A 219 20.99 1.28 11.43
CA THR A 219 20.27 0.27 10.65
C THR A 219 18.86 0.04 11.18
N GLY A 220 18.72 -0.16 12.48
CA GLY A 220 17.41 -0.34 13.12
C GLY A 220 16.56 0.93 13.11
N GLN A 221 17.17 2.10 13.31
CA GLN A 221 16.46 3.39 13.21
C GLN A 221 15.93 3.65 11.80
N ASN A 222 16.72 3.37 10.77
CA ASN A 222 16.29 3.54 9.38
C ASN A 222 15.17 2.56 9.03
N TYR A 223 15.23 1.33 9.53
CA TYR A 223 14.14 0.38 9.40
C TYR A 223 12.84 0.90 10.02
N LEU A 224 12.88 1.40 11.27
CA LEU A 224 11.70 1.99 11.89
C LEU A 224 11.17 3.19 11.08
N LYS A 225 12.05 4.06 10.60
CA LYS A 225 11.63 5.18 9.75
C LYS A 225 10.96 4.72 8.46
N SER A 226 11.44 3.64 7.84
CA SER A 226 10.82 3.08 6.62
C SER A 226 9.45 2.45 6.86
N LEU A 227 9.15 2.01 8.09
CA LEU A 227 7.82 1.52 8.44
C LEU A 227 6.77 2.64 8.56
N PHE A 228 7.21 3.87 8.88
CA PHE A 228 6.33 5.05 9.00
C PHE A 228 6.26 5.89 7.71
N ALA A 229 7.05 5.57 6.68
CA ALA A 229 7.05 6.24 5.38
C ALA A 229 6.09 5.61 4.40
#